data_32d0069829ad80d7c2b24ee474598252
#
_entry.id   32d0069829ad80d7c2b24ee474598252
#
_cell.length_a   1.000
_cell.length_b   1.000
_cell.length_c   1.000
_cell.angle_alpha   90.00
_cell.angle_beta   90.00
_cell.angle_gamma   90.00
#
_symmetry.space_group_name_H-M   'P 1'
#
loop_
_entity.id
_entity.type
_entity.pdbx_description
1 polymer ?
#
loop_
_entity_poly.entity_id
_entity_poly.type
_entity_poly.pdbx_seq_one_letter_code
_entity_poly.pdbx_strand_id
1 'polypeptide(L)'
;GQYEPIADLNADEKKEVKKSDLDQIEKYADRIFAAVGIDVEFTRHFLDRVNDARNIKQITPSELTRLFKQSFKKYGKKISKLGDDAQAVINDMKTNINMPFVLNKTKGGELELVAKTVMRKKNFKSSNTKLSFENYSKETE
;
A
#
# COMPACT_ATOMS: atom_id res chain seq x y z
N GLY A 1 -4.74 10.23 -24.20
CA GLY A 1 -4.88 10.23 -24.03
C GLY A 1 -4.84 10.08 -23.16
N GLN A 2 -5.27 10.48 -23.39
CA GLN A 2 -5.09 10.42 -22.67
C GLN A 2 -3.99 9.84 -22.61
N TYR A 3 -3.60 9.49 -22.32
CA TYR A 3 -2.31 9.00 -22.33
C TYR A 3 -2.35 7.57 -22.77
N GLU A 4 -1.24 7.01 -23.05
CA GLU A 4 -1.15 5.65 -23.51
C GLU A 4 -0.89 4.76 -22.34
N PRO A 5 -1.93 4.24 -21.72
CA PRO A 5 -1.76 3.50 -20.48
C PRO A 5 -0.82 2.32 -20.60
N ILE A 6 -0.89 1.61 -21.71
CA ILE A 6 -0.07 0.40 -21.84
C ILE A 6 1.40 0.76 -21.95
N ALA A 7 1.71 1.77 -22.73
CA ALA A 7 3.09 2.20 -22.89
C ALA A 7 3.64 2.71 -21.57
N ASP A 8 2.81 3.46 -20.84
CA ASP A 8 3.24 4.02 -19.56
C ASP A 8 3.52 2.93 -18.54
N LEU A 9 2.69 1.89 -18.54
CA LEU A 9 2.91 0.78 -17.62
C LEU A 9 4.22 0.08 -17.91
N ASN A 10 4.54 -0.12 -19.17
CA ASN A 10 5.80 -0.75 -19.53
C ASN A 10 6.98 0.10 -19.13
N ALA A 11 6.85 1.41 -19.26
CA ALA A 11 7.89 2.32 -18.85
C ALA A 11 8.06 2.30 -17.35
N ASP A 12 6.94 2.25 -16.61
CA ASP A 12 6.98 2.25 -15.15
C ASP A 12 7.71 1.05 -14.60
N GLU A 13 7.62 -0.09 -15.25
CA GLU A 13 8.30 -1.28 -14.77
C GLU A 13 9.80 -1.10 -14.66
N LYS A 14 10.36 -0.14 -15.38
CA LYS A 14 11.79 0.07 -15.42
C LYS A 14 12.23 1.40 -14.84
N LYS A 15 11.29 2.19 -14.37
CA LYS A 15 11.58 3.53 -13.85
C LYS A 15 11.30 3.62 -12.37
N GLU A 16 12.08 4.45 -11.71
CA GLU A 16 11.83 4.75 -10.33
C GLU A 16 10.49 5.45 -10.18
N VAL A 17 9.85 5.21 -9.05
CA VAL A 17 8.64 5.92 -8.68
C VAL A 17 9.03 7.32 -8.24
N LYS A 18 8.34 8.33 -8.75
CA LYS A 18 8.60 9.72 -8.42
C LYS A 18 7.75 10.17 -7.27
N LYS A 19 8.17 11.26 -6.63
CA LYS A 19 7.39 11.85 -5.55
C LYS A 19 5.98 12.19 -6.01
N SER A 20 5.83 12.70 -7.24
CA SER A 20 4.51 13.04 -7.78
C SER A 20 3.63 11.80 -7.93
N ASP A 21 4.23 10.67 -8.30
CA ASP A 21 3.49 9.42 -8.40
C ASP A 21 2.99 9.00 -7.02
N LEU A 22 3.87 9.10 -6.03
CA LEU A 22 3.52 8.72 -4.67
C LEU A 22 2.42 9.62 -4.10
N ASP A 23 2.49 10.92 -4.41
CA ASP A 23 1.45 11.84 -3.96
C ASP A 23 0.09 11.46 -4.52
N GLN A 24 0.03 11.02 -5.77
CA GLN A 24 -1.23 10.59 -6.36
C GLN A 24 -1.73 9.30 -5.75
N ILE A 25 -0.82 8.38 -5.46
CA ILE A 25 -1.19 7.13 -4.80
C ILE A 25 -1.75 7.43 -3.42
N GLU A 26 -1.14 8.38 -2.71
CA GLU A 26 -1.61 8.77 -1.38
C GLU A 26 -3.02 9.35 -1.45
N LYS A 27 -3.28 10.19 -2.42
CA LYS A 27 -4.63 10.76 -2.60
C LYS A 27 -5.66 9.68 -2.88
N TYR A 28 -5.29 8.72 -3.69
CA TYR A 28 -6.17 7.61 -4.00
C TYR A 28 -6.46 6.78 -2.75
N ALA A 29 -5.40 6.45 -2.01
CA ALA A 29 -5.54 5.65 -0.79
C ALA A 29 -6.39 6.39 0.25
N ASP A 30 -6.16 7.70 0.42
CA ASP A 30 -6.97 8.52 1.31
C ASP A 30 -8.44 8.46 0.95
N ARG A 31 -8.73 8.56 -0.35
CA ARG A 31 -10.11 8.60 -0.80
C ARG A 31 -10.84 7.29 -0.49
N ILE A 32 -10.20 6.15 -0.75
CA ILE A 32 -10.89 4.89 -0.50
C ILE A 32 -10.96 4.57 0.99
N PHE A 33 -9.90 4.83 1.74
CA PHE A 33 -9.89 4.52 3.17
C PHE A 33 -10.73 5.50 3.99
N ALA A 34 -11.07 6.65 3.44
CA ALA A 34 -11.97 7.58 4.11
C ALA A 34 -13.33 6.93 4.41
N ALA A 35 -13.72 5.94 3.60
CA ALA A 35 -14.98 5.23 3.82
C ALA A 35 -15.03 4.52 5.17
N VAL A 36 -13.88 4.21 5.75
CA VAL A 36 -13.82 3.60 7.08
C VAL A 36 -13.13 4.51 8.09
N GLY A 37 -13.05 5.81 7.79
CA GLY A 37 -12.55 6.80 8.73
C GLY A 37 -11.04 6.79 8.92
N ILE A 38 -10.31 6.37 7.90
CA ILE A 38 -8.85 6.26 7.98
C ILE A 38 -8.21 7.19 6.97
N ASP A 39 -7.21 7.96 7.43
CA ASP A 39 -6.35 8.77 6.59
C ASP A 39 -5.07 7.96 6.34
N VAL A 40 -4.47 8.07 5.16
CA VAL A 40 -3.27 7.33 4.82
C VAL A 40 -2.09 8.28 4.71
N GLU A 41 -0.99 7.92 5.36
CA GLU A 41 0.24 8.70 5.34
C GLU A 41 1.41 7.80 5.03
N PHE A 42 2.44 8.36 4.39
CA PHE A 42 3.68 7.65 4.13
C PHE A 42 4.79 8.25 4.98
N THR A 43 5.68 7.40 5.48
CA THR A 43 6.85 7.92 6.17
C THR A 43 7.78 8.60 5.17
N ARG A 44 8.70 9.40 5.70
CA ARG A 44 9.66 10.13 4.88
C ARG A 44 10.51 9.20 4.01
N HIS A 45 10.78 8.00 4.48
CA HIS A 45 11.64 7.06 3.77
C HIS A 45 10.90 6.11 2.84
N PHE A 46 9.58 6.21 2.79
CA PHE A 46 8.80 5.26 2.00
C PHE A 46 9.22 5.24 0.54
N LEU A 47 9.39 6.41 -0.05
CA LEU A 47 9.77 6.51 -1.46
C LEU A 47 11.13 5.84 -1.72
N ASP A 48 12.07 6.05 -0.83
CA ASP A 48 13.38 5.42 -0.98
C ASP A 48 13.27 3.90 -0.95
N ARG A 49 12.36 3.38 -0.12
CA ARG A 49 12.18 1.94 -0.03
C ARG A 49 11.50 1.38 -1.28
N VAL A 50 10.57 2.13 -1.85
CA VAL A 50 9.93 1.72 -3.10
C VAL A 50 10.98 1.52 -4.17
N ASN A 51 11.97 2.40 -4.22
CA ASN A 51 12.99 2.42 -5.26
C ASN A 51 14.27 1.68 -4.87
N ASP A 52 14.25 0.96 -3.77
CA ASP A 52 15.43 0.27 -3.26
C ASP A 52 15.80 -0.90 -4.16
N ALA A 53 17.09 -0.98 -4.50
CA ALA A 53 17.59 -2.05 -5.37
C ALA A 53 17.37 -3.44 -4.77
N ARG A 54 17.21 -3.53 -3.46
CA ARG A 54 16.97 -4.82 -2.81
C ARG A 54 15.63 -5.43 -3.20
N ASN A 55 14.74 -4.64 -3.80
CA ASN A 55 13.48 -5.18 -4.32
C ASN A 55 13.70 -6.04 -5.55
N ILE A 56 14.88 -5.96 -6.15
CA ILE A 56 15.27 -6.70 -7.35
C ILE A 56 14.50 -6.23 -8.55
N LYS A 57 13.19 -6.33 -8.52
CA LYS A 57 12.31 -5.81 -9.56
C LYS A 57 11.67 -4.54 -9.06
N GLN A 58 11.70 -3.49 -9.86
CA GLN A 58 11.13 -2.20 -9.48
C GLN A 58 9.66 -2.33 -9.08
N ILE A 59 9.32 -1.77 -7.93
CA ILE A 59 7.93 -1.66 -7.52
C ILE A 59 7.30 -0.53 -8.32
N THR A 60 6.14 -0.76 -8.91
CA THR A 60 5.52 0.20 -9.81
C THR A 60 4.36 0.92 -9.14
N PRO A 61 4.00 2.11 -9.68
CA PRO A 61 2.81 2.81 -9.17
C PRO A 61 1.54 1.96 -9.23
N SER A 62 1.37 1.19 -10.31
CA SER A 62 0.17 0.37 -10.42
C SER A 62 0.15 -0.75 -9.38
N GLU A 63 1.32 -1.27 -9.02
CA GLU A 63 1.38 -2.30 -7.98
C GLU A 63 1.02 -1.71 -6.61
N LEU A 64 1.46 -0.47 -6.34
CA LEU A 64 1.11 0.19 -5.09
C LEU A 64 -0.39 0.52 -5.04
N THR A 65 -0.93 0.98 -6.15
CA THR A 65 -2.37 1.25 -6.23
C THR A 65 -3.16 -0.02 -5.96
N ARG A 66 -2.75 -1.12 -6.57
CA ARG A 66 -3.38 -2.41 -6.35
C ARG A 66 -3.31 -2.81 -4.87
N LEU A 67 -2.16 -2.56 -4.25
CA LEU A 67 -1.96 -2.90 -2.85
C LEU A 67 -3.02 -2.24 -1.96
N PHE A 68 -3.23 -0.94 -2.15
CA PHE A 68 -4.23 -0.22 -1.36
C PHE A 68 -5.65 -0.64 -1.73
N LYS A 69 -5.94 -0.77 -3.00
CA LYS A 69 -7.28 -1.13 -3.46
C LYS A 69 -7.71 -2.49 -2.91
N GLN A 70 -6.86 -3.49 -3.08
CA GLN A 70 -7.22 -4.84 -2.67
C GLN A 70 -7.23 -4.99 -1.15
N SER A 71 -6.30 -4.36 -0.46
CA SER A 71 -6.30 -4.42 1.00
C SER A 71 -7.54 -3.74 1.57
N PHE A 72 -7.97 -2.63 0.97
CA PHE A 72 -9.18 -1.98 1.42
C PHE A 72 -10.40 -2.87 1.20
N LYS A 73 -10.52 -3.47 0.04
CA LYS A 73 -11.67 -4.33 -0.27
C LYS A 73 -11.78 -5.49 0.70
N LYS A 74 -10.66 -6.11 1.01
CA LYS A 74 -10.68 -7.30 1.86
C LYS A 74 -10.64 -6.97 3.34
N TYR A 75 -9.89 -5.94 3.72
CA TYR A 75 -9.59 -5.69 5.12
C TYR A 75 -9.95 -4.30 5.63
N GLY A 76 -10.57 -3.45 4.81
CA GLY A 76 -10.84 -2.07 5.22
C GLY A 76 -11.52 -1.97 6.58
N LYS A 77 -12.60 -2.72 6.76
CA LYS A 77 -13.34 -2.69 8.02
C LYS A 77 -12.53 -3.28 9.16
N LYS A 78 -11.81 -4.35 8.89
CA LYS A 78 -10.99 -4.99 9.92
C LYS A 78 -9.89 -4.05 10.39
N ILE A 79 -9.25 -3.36 9.45
CA ILE A 79 -8.18 -2.42 9.80
C ILE A 79 -8.74 -1.31 10.71
N SER A 80 -9.91 -0.79 10.38
CA SER A 80 -10.49 0.30 11.16
C SER A 80 -10.81 -0.11 12.60
N LYS A 81 -10.85 -1.41 12.88
CA LYS A 81 -11.16 -1.93 14.20
C LYS A 81 -9.95 -2.42 14.98
N LEU A 82 -8.77 -2.31 14.39
CA LEU A 82 -7.55 -2.78 15.06
C LEU A 82 -7.17 -1.93 16.26
N GLY A 83 -7.50 -0.65 16.21
CA GLY A 83 -7.26 0.23 17.34
C GLY A 83 -5.97 1.03 17.23
N ASP A 84 -5.84 1.99 18.16
CA ASP A 84 -4.68 2.86 18.19
C ASP A 84 -3.40 2.05 18.46
N ASP A 85 -2.34 2.44 17.78
CA ASP A 85 -1.01 1.79 17.89
C ASP A 85 -0.94 0.38 17.35
N ALA A 86 -1.99 -0.11 16.71
CA ALA A 86 -1.95 -1.44 16.11
C ALA A 86 -0.96 -1.46 14.95
N GLN A 87 -0.23 -2.56 14.82
CA GLN A 87 0.71 -2.75 13.73
C GLN A 87 0.35 -4.00 12.95
N ALA A 88 0.50 -3.92 11.65
CA ALA A 88 0.22 -5.06 10.79
C ALA A 88 0.98 -4.89 9.48
N VAL A 89 0.89 -5.91 8.62
CA VAL A 89 1.56 -5.89 7.33
C VAL A 89 0.53 -6.20 6.26
N ILE A 90 0.41 -5.33 5.27
CA ILE A 90 -0.38 -5.64 4.09
C ILE A 90 0.52 -6.42 3.14
N ASN A 91 0.03 -7.55 2.66
CA ASN A 91 0.83 -8.45 1.84
C ASN A 91 0.07 -8.84 0.58
N ASP A 92 0.64 -8.50 -0.57
CA ASP A 92 0.10 -8.90 -1.86
C ASP A 92 0.83 -10.18 -2.30
N MET A 93 0.16 -11.30 -2.21
CA MET A 93 0.78 -12.58 -2.51
C MET A 93 1.09 -12.75 -4.00
N LYS A 94 0.46 -11.98 -4.86
CA LYS A 94 0.72 -12.06 -6.28
C LYS A 94 2.02 -11.36 -6.67
N THR A 95 2.29 -10.21 -6.06
CA THR A 95 3.48 -9.43 -6.39
C THR A 95 4.60 -9.61 -5.39
N ASN A 96 4.32 -10.26 -4.26
CA ASN A 96 5.24 -10.41 -3.14
C ASN A 96 5.61 -9.07 -2.49
N ILE A 97 4.72 -8.08 -2.62
CA ILE A 97 4.95 -6.78 -1.99
C ILE A 97 4.35 -6.80 -0.60
N ASN A 98 5.12 -6.29 0.34
CA ASN A 98 4.75 -6.23 1.76
C ASN A 98 4.86 -4.80 2.24
N MET A 99 3.83 -4.34 2.95
CA MET A 99 3.81 -2.97 3.46
C MET A 99 3.43 -2.95 4.94
N PRO A 100 4.42 -2.90 5.81
CA PRO A 100 4.17 -2.73 7.24
C PRO A 100 3.57 -1.36 7.51
N PHE A 101 2.62 -1.31 8.43
CA PHE A 101 2.00 -0.04 8.80
C PHE A 101 1.66 -0.03 10.29
N VAL A 102 1.42 1.17 10.79
CA VAL A 102 0.94 1.36 12.15
C VAL A 102 -0.27 2.29 12.08
N LEU A 103 -1.23 2.06 12.95
CA LEU A 103 -2.38 2.94 13.07
C LEU A 103 -2.14 3.89 14.22
N ASN A 104 -2.36 5.17 13.98
CA ASN A 104 -2.29 6.19 15.03
C ASN A 104 -3.63 6.88 15.13
N LYS A 105 -4.02 7.24 16.34
CA LYS A 105 -5.21 8.02 16.54
C LYS A 105 -4.80 9.48 16.70
N THR A 106 -5.34 10.36 15.88
CA THR A 106 -5.03 11.77 15.95
C THR A 106 -5.75 12.41 17.14
N LYS A 107 -5.39 13.64 17.45
CA LYS A 107 -6.04 14.37 18.55
C LYS A 107 -7.54 14.52 18.29
N GLY A 108 -7.94 14.60 17.03
CA GLY A 108 -9.35 14.72 16.68
C GLY A 108 -10.10 13.41 16.73
N GLY A 109 -9.44 12.30 17.06
CA GLY A 109 -10.08 11.00 17.14
C GLY A 109 -10.09 10.24 15.83
N GLU A 110 -9.50 10.79 14.78
CA GLU A 110 -9.41 10.11 13.50
C GLU A 110 -8.28 9.11 13.51
N LEU A 111 -8.43 8.06 12.69
CA LEU A 111 -7.37 7.07 12.54
C LEU A 111 -6.49 7.42 11.35
N GLU A 112 -5.21 7.19 11.52
CA GLU A 112 -4.24 7.43 10.49
C GLU A 112 -3.45 6.15 10.26
N LEU A 113 -3.44 5.67 9.03
CA LEU A 113 -2.64 4.51 8.64
C LEU A 113 -1.31 5.04 8.12
N VAL A 114 -0.25 4.79 8.86
CA VAL A 114 1.08 5.23 8.47
C VAL A 114 1.82 4.07 7.85
N ALA A 115 2.03 4.14 6.54
CA ALA A 115 2.79 3.12 5.82
C ALA A 115 4.25 3.34 6.14
N LYS A 116 4.83 2.42 6.91
CA LYS A 116 6.17 2.59 7.44
C LYS A 116 7.26 2.36 6.41
N THR A 117 7.07 1.34 5.60
CA THR A 117 8.02 0.95 4.58
C THR A 117 7.33 0.00 3.62
N VAL A 118 8.04 -0.41 2.59
CA VAL A 118 7.51 -1.36 1.61
C VAL A 118 8.67 -2.12 1.02
N MET A 119 8.44 -3.39 0.69
CA MET A 119 9.48 -4.20 0.06
C MET A 119 8.86 -5.34 -0.72
N ARG A 120 9.51 -5.68 -1.83
CA ARG A 120 9.16 -6.89 -2.57
C ARG A 120 10.04 -8.01 -2.04
N LYS A 121 9.42 -8.94 -1.33
CA LYS A 121 10.17 -10.06 -0.74
C LYS A 121 9.26 -11.25 -0.59
N LYS A 122 9.63 -12.35 -1.21
CA LYS A 122 8.89 -13.59 -1.07
C LYS A 122 9.09 -14.16 0.32
N ASN A 123 8.04 -14.72 0.89
CA ASN A 123 8.09 -15.34 2.22
C ASN A 123 8.52 -14.36 3.31
N PHE A 124 8.05 -13.12 3.19
CA PHE A 124 8.32 -12.10 4.18
C PHE A 124 7.79 -12.52 5.55
N LYS A 125 8.61 -12.40 6.57
CA LYS A 125 8.25 -12.77 7.93
C LYS A 125 8.15 -11.54 8.81
N SER A 126 7.14 -11.55 9.67
CA SER A 126 6.91 -10.47 10.61
C SER A 126 6.25 -11.03 11.86
N SER A 127 6.55 -10.41 13.00
CA SER A 127 5.85 -10.76 14.24
C SER A 127 4.45 -10.15 14.28
N ASN A 128 4.17 -9.21 13.39
CA ASN A 128 2.86 -8.55 13.33
C ASN A 128 1.93 -9.32 12.41
N THR A 129 0.63 -9.11 12.61
CA THR A 129 -0.39 -9.75 11.79
C THR A 129 -0.18 -9.42 10.32
N LYS A 130 -0.24 -10.45 9.49
CA LYS A 130 -0.10 -10.26 8.05
C LYS A 130 -1.47 -10.34 7.39
N LEU A 131 -1.87 -9.25 6.75
CA LEU A 131 -3.15 -9.15 6.05
C LEU A 131 -2.88 -9.41 4.58
N SER A 132 -3.08 -10.64 4.16
CA SER A 132 -2.69 -11.09 2.83
C SER A 132 -3.87 -11.16 1.87
N PHE A 133 -3.60 -10.89 0.61
CA PHE A 133 -4.57 -11.14 -0.45
C PHE A 133 -3.82 -11.66 -1.67
N GLU A 134 -4.56 -12.37 -2.49
CA GLU A 134 -3.93 -13.04 -3.61
C GLU A 134 -4.48 -12.58 -4.93
N ASN A 135 -5.78 -12.72 -5.10
CA ASN A 135 -6.43 -12.39 -6.35
C ASN A 135 -7.70 -11.66 -6.03
N TYR A 136 -7.86 -10.48 -6.63
CA TYR A 136 -8.96 -9.65 -6.25
C TYR A 136 -10.32 -10.25 -6.64
N SER A 137 -10.37 -11.05 -7.67
CA SER A 137 -11.63 -11.63 -8.08
C SER A 137 -12.18 -12.58 -7.02
N LYS A 138 -11.32 -13.16 -6.22
CA LYS A 138 -11.75 -14.04 -5.14
C LYS A 138 -12.27 -13.26 -3.95
N GLU A 139 -11.70 -12.10 -3.70
CA GLU A 139 -12.12 -11.32 -2.57
C GLU A 139 -13.44 -10.62 -2.78
N THR A 140 -13.89 -10.49 -4.00
CA THR A 140 -15.17 -9.84 -4.27
C THR A 140 -16.33 -10.79 -4.14
N GLU A 141 -16.05 -12.05 -3.99
CA GLU A 141 -17.11 -13.04 -3.81
C GLU A 141 -17.42 -13.22 -2.34
#